data_1d2e5c961e2a13805d551693f0959fca
#
_entry.id   1d2e5c961e2a13805d551693f0959fca
#
_cell.length_a   1.000
_cell.length_b   1.000
_cell.length_c   1.000
_cell.angle_alpha   90.00
_cell.angle_beta   90.00
_cell.angle_gamma   90.00
#
_symmetry.space_group_name_H-M   'P 1'
#
loop_
_entity.id
_entity.type
_entity.pdbx_description
1 polymer ?
#
loop_
_entity_poly.entity_id
_entity_poly.type
_entity_poly.pdbx_seq_one_letter_code
_entity_poly.pdbx_strand_id
1 'polypeptide(L)'
;MAPKNDGTMSDADRQRTAWKKAQKLIAQEKPEDALLLLREVDEDGTHHTTLRLAGRATHAIAQQTQSNADYRKAASLLREAVNMNPKDKKATRAHNDLLNEMLEKGIRRRSLRNVGYGMTVVATLLLIVGTIGIPLEVASREAPLSPPSFTQGAVFFGPEPLRENPVPLLASAEINVRWDRDDVFFVIADEEKKAECDSILPIDRMLSTNQTCKAEDSDYKVVGQNGTAGLTWTVERGVHYIGIGSLGESNPNGEGFTLDVSVELSLAAGGYVISFVLGVVGIRLVKKD
;
A
#
# COMPACT_ATOMS: atom_id res chain seq x y z
N MET A 1 -68.69 -10.79 41.68
CA MET A 1 -67.25 -10.95 41.94
C MET A 1 -66.48 -10.43 40.71
N ALA A 2 -65.94 -9.22 40.84
CA ALA A 2 -65.12 -8.63 39.78
C ALA A 2 -63.64 -9.20 39.87
N PRO A 3 -62.98 -9.53 38.79
CA PRO A 3 -61.61 -10.02 38.84
C PRO A 3 -60.71 -8.87 39.30
N LYS A 4 -59.93 -9.12 40.36
CA LYS A 4 -58.79 -8.27 40.75
C LYS A 4 -57.82 -8.18 39.58
N ASN A 5 -57.69 -7.00 39.05
CA ASN A 5 -56.67 -6.66 38.06
C ASN A 5 -55.33 -6.63 38.80
N ASP A 6 -54.61 -7.75 38.76
CA ASP A 6 -53.22 -7.82 39.24
C ASP A 6 -52.39 -6.93 38.33
N GLY A 7 -52.04 -5.75 38.83
CA GLY A 7 -51.30 -4.69 38.11
C GLY A 7 -49.86 -5.10 37.86
N THR A 8 -49.67 -6.05 36.94
CA THR A 8 -48.34 -6.28 36.34
C THR A 8 -47.98 -5.09 35.50
N MET A 9 -47.04 -4.29 35.99
CA MET A 9 -46.44 -3.20 35.21
C MET A 9 -46.01 -3.73 33.83
N SER A 10 -46.37 -2.99 32.78
CA SER A 10 -45.88 -3.37 31.45
C SER A 10 -44.35 -3.28 31.37
N ASP A 11 -43.75 -4.07 30.52
CA ASP A 11 -42.28 -4.06 30.35
C ASP A 11 -41.77 -2.67 29.96
N ALA A 12 -42.54 -1.91 29.18
CA ALA A 12 -42.24 -0.52 28.83
C ALA A 12 -42.24 0.41 30.05
N ASP A 13 -43.17 0.19 31.04
CA ASP A 13 -43.22 0.99 32.25
C ASP A 13 -42.09 0.60 33.23
N ARG A 14 -41.71 -0.66 33.26
CA ARG A 14 -40.54 -1.13 33.99
C ARG A 14 -39.25 -0.47 33.44
N GLN A 15 -39.09 -0.46 32.16
CA GLN A 15 -37.95 0.19 31.53
C GLN A 15 -37.87 1.68 31.83
N ARG A 16 -38.98 2.40 31.64
CA ARG A 16 -39.03 3.85 31.94
C ARG A 16 -38.72 4.17 33.39
N THR A 17 -39.21 3.35 34.33
CA THR A 17 -38.94 3.51 35.76
C THR A 17 -37.47 3.24 36.08
N ALA A 18 -36.91 2.20 35.50
CA ALA A 18 -35.49 1.88 35.63
C ALA A 18 -34.58 2.98 35.09
N TRP A 19 -34.89 3.54 33.92
CA TRP A 19 -34.12 4.68 33.39
C TRP A 19 -34.11 5.91 34.28
N LYS A 20 -35.29 6.28 34.86
CA LYS A 20 -35.37 7.38 35.84
C LYS A 20 -34.54 7.08 37.08
N LYS A 21 -34.58 5.84 37.61
CA LYS A 21 -33.78 5.41 38.76
C LYS A 21 -32.29 5.38 38.45
N ALA A 22 -31.88 4.86 37.29
CA ALA A 22 -30.51 4.86 36.85
C ALA A 22 -29.96 6.29 36.69
N GLN A 23 -30.74 7.21 36.13
CA GLN A 23 -30.36 8.62 36.04
C GLN A 23 -30.16 9.26 37.41
N LYS A 24 -30.96 8.92 38.41
CA LYS A 24 -30.82 9.39 39.78
C LYS A 24 -29.59 8.81 40.44
N LEU A 25 -29.29 7.53 40.23
CA LEU A 25 -28.09 6.85 40.75
C LEU A 25 -26.81 7.47 40.19
N ILE A 26 -26.77 7.76 38.88
CA ILE A 26 -25.64 8.46 38.26
C ILE A 26 -25.42 9.85 38.91
N ALA A 27 -26.52 10.59 39.16
CA ALA A 27 -26.45 11.90 39.81
C ALA A 27 -26.04 11.82 41.29
N GLN A 28 -26.17 10.66 41.92
CA GLN A 28 -25.77 10.35 43.31
C GLN A 28 -24.35 9.76 43.39
N GLU A 29 -23.59 9.80 42.29
CA GLU A 29 -22.23 9.24 42.19
C GLU A 29 -22.14 7.71 42.43
N LYS A 30 -23.25 6.98 42.12
CA LYS A 30 -23.36 5.53 42.18
C LYS A 30 -23.53 4.93 40.78
N PRO A 31 -22.52 5.07 39.92
CA PRO A 31 -22.64 4.66 38.52
C PRO A 31 -22.66 3.13 38.36
N GLU A 32 -22.02 2.37 39.25
CA GLU A 32 -22.01 0.89 39.18
C GLU A 32 -23.44 0.34 39.43
N ASP A 33 -24.14 0.85 40.46
CA ASP A 33 -25.54 0.48 40.74
C ASP A 33 -26.47 0.81 39.57
N ALA A 34 -26.19 1.93 38.89
CA ALA A 34 -26.92 2.30 37.69
C ALA A 34 -26.73 1.32 36.56
N LEU A 35 -25.48 0.84 36.34
CA LEU A 35 -25.19 -0.16 35.32
C LEU A 35 -25.84 -1.50 35.59
N LEU A 36 -25.83 -1.97 36.84
CA LEU A 36 -26.52 -3.20 37.25
C LEU A 36 -28.01 -3.11 36.95
N LEU A 37 -28.67 -2.00 37.35
CA LEU A 37 -30.07 -1.79 37.11
C LEU A 37 -30.42 -1.73 35.61
N LEU A 38 -29.60 -1.09 34.81
CA LEU A 38 -29.82 -1.00 33.36
C LEU A 38 -29.69 -2.37 32.69
N ARG A 39 -28.73 -3.21 33.15
CA ARG A 39 -28.53 -4.57 32.65
C ARG A 39 -29.69 -5.50 32.99
N GLU A 40 -30.30 -5.36 34.18
CA GLU A 40 -31.46 -6.16 34.55
C GLU A 40 -32.69 -5.91 33.66
N VAL A 41 -32.81 -4.69 33.08
CA VAL A 41 -33.99 -4.29 32.32
C VAL A 41 -33.78 -4.40 30.81
N ASP A 42 -32.53 -4.34 30.33
CA ASP A 42 -32.15 -4.39 28.91
C ASP A 42 -30.72 -4.94 28.81
N GLU A 43 -30.61 -6.26 29.00
CA GLU A 43 -29.31 -6.96 29.04
C GLU A 43 -28.53 -6.80 27.74
N ASP A 44 -29.22 -6.88 26.60
CA ASP A 44 -28.67 -6.80 25.27
C ASP A 44 -28.42 -5.37 24.78
N GLY A 45 -28.86 -4.37 25.55
CA GLY A 45 -28.69 -2.96 25.18
C GLY A 45 -29.47 -2.59 23.91
N THR A 46 -30.64 -3.12 23.73
CA THR A 46 -31.46 -2.95 22.52
C THR A 46 -32.12 -1.56 22.41
N HIS A 47 -32.09 -0.77 23.47
CA HIS A 47 -32.75 0.53 23.48
C HIS A 47 -31.75 1.70 23.64
N HIS A 48 -31.85 2.69 22.76
CA HIS A 48 -30.93 3.86 22.72
C HIS A 48 -30.83 4.60 24.07
N THR A 49 -31.91 4.66 24.87
CA THR A 49 -31.89 5.31 26.17
C THR A 49 -31.09 4.53 27.20
N THR A 50 -31.14 3.19 27.15
CA THR A 50 -30.31 2.30 27.99
C THR A 50 -28.85 2.50 27.67
N LEU A 51 -28.47 2.45 26.39
CA LEU A 51 -27.09 2.66 25.94
C LEU A 51 -26.56 4.05 26.33
N ARG A 52 -27.39 5.10 26.18
CA ARG A 52 -27.00 6.45 26.62
C ARG A 52 -26.72 6.51 28.11
N LEU A 53 -27.61 5.95 28.95
CA LEU A 53 -27.43 5.96 30.40
C LEU A 53 -26.27 5.08 30.83
N ALA A 54 -26.10 3.91 30.21
CA ALA A 54 -24.95 3.04 30.43
C ALA A 54 -23.63 3.75 30.05
N GLY A 55 -23.59 4.44 28.91
CA GLY A 55 -22.44 5.23 28.51
C GLY A 55 -22.11 6.35 29.49
N ARG A 56 -23.09 7.05 30.01
CA ARG A 56 -22.89 8.08 31.06
C ARG A 56 -22.41 7.49 32.39
N ALA A 57 -22.95 6.34 32.81
CA ALA A 57 -22.51 5.64 34.02
C ALA A 57 -21.05 5.16 33.85
N THR A 58 -20.73 4.54 32.73
CA THR A 58 -19.34 4.12 32.43
C THR A 58 -18.38 5.32 32.36
N HIS A 59 -18.84 6.48 31.86
CA HIS A 59 -18.05 7.72 31.86
C HIS A 59 -17.77 8.18 33.30
N ALA A 60 -18.76 8.16 34.18
CA ALA A 60 -18.57 8.52 35.59
C ALA A 60 -17.54 7.56 36.28
N ILE A 61 -17.62 6.25 36.00
CA ILE A 61 -16.63 5.29 36.47
C ILE A 61 -15.24 5.65 35.93
N ALA A 62 -15.13 5.95 34.63
CA ALA A 62 -13.86 6.34 34.01
C ALA A 62 -13.24 7.57 34.65
N GLN A 63 -14.06 8.55 35.07
CA GLN A 63 -13.61 9.73 35.80
C GLN A 63 -13.10 9.40 37.20
N GLN A 64 -13.74 8.47 37.91
CA GLN A 64 -13.34 8.00 39.24
C GLN A 64 -12.06 7.17 39.21
N THR A 65 -11.97 6.26 38.24
CA THR A 65 -10.86 5.30 38.12
C THR A 65 -9.70 5.81 37.28
N GLN A 66 -9.86 6.91 36.56
CA GLN A 66 -8.94 7.44 35.53
C GLN A 66 -8.57 6.39 34.47
N SER A 67 -9.46 5.43 34.21
CA SER A 67 -9.23 4.31 33.32
C SER A 67 -9.48 4.69 31.85
N ASN A 68 -8.43 4.66 31.03
CA ASN A 68 -8.54 4.87 29.57
C ASN A 68 -9.42 3.83 28.89
N ALA A 69 -9.51 2.61 29.45
CA ALA A 69 -10.38 1.55 28.92
C ALA A 69 -11.85 1.90 29.11
N ASP A 70 -12.22 2.45 30.28
CA ASP A 70 -13.59 2.83 30.60
C ASP A 70 -14.02 4.07 29.82
N TYR A 71 -13.13 5.04 29.59
CA TYR A 71 -13.37 6.16 28.68
C TYR A 71 -13.72 5.68 27.27
N ARG A 72 -12.95 4.73 26.74
CA ARG A 72 -13.21 4.16 25.40
C ARG A 72 -14.52 3.38 25.35
N LYS A 73 -14.84 2.61 26.40
CA LYS A 73 -16.10 1.87 26.52
C LYS A 73 -17.29 2.82 26.58
N ALA A 74 -17.22 3.88 27.39
CA ALA A 74 -18.26 4.91 27.46
C ALA A 74 -18.49 5.57 26.09
N ALA A 75 -17.42 5.91 25.37
CA ALA A 75 -17.51 6.50 24.03
C ALA A 75 -18.17 5.55 23.02
N SER A 76 -17.91 4.24 23.10
CA SER A 76 -18.55 3.28 22.20
C SER A 76 -20.05 3.16 22.47
N LEU A 77 -20.48 3.10 23.74
CA LEU A 77 -21.88 3.02 24.14
C LEU A 77 -22.66 4.28 23.73
N LEU A 78 -22.07 5.47 23.96
CA LEU A 78 -22.72 6.73 23.56
C LEU A 78 -22.81 6.87 22.04
N ARG A 79 -21.80 6.44 21.29
CA ARG A 79 -21.84 6.42 19.83
C ARG A 79 -22.94 5.51 19.31
N GLU A 80 -23.09 4.33 19.90
CA GLU A 80 -24.13 3.38 19.52
C GLU A 80 -25.52 3.95 19.82
N ALA A 81 -25.70 4.57 20.98
CA ALA A 81 -26.96 5.29 21.32
C ALA A 81 -27.30 6.38 20.30
N VAL A 82 -26.30 7.14 19.82
CA VAL A 82 -26.49 8.16 18.77
C VAL A 82 -26.83 7.52 17.42
N ASN A 83 -26.19 6.42 17.07
CA ASN A 83 -26.45 5.70 15.81
C ASN A 83 -27.88 5.14 15.80
N MET A 84 -28.37 4.59 16.92
CA MET A 84 -29.72 4.07 17.03
C MET A 84 -30.78 5.18 16.99
N ASN A 85 -30.50 6.34 17.58
CA ASN A 85 -31.41 7.48 17.54
C ASN A 85 -30.65 8.81 17.34
N PRO A 86 -30.39 9.20 16.07
CA PRO A 86 -29.67 10.44 15.75
C PRO A 86 -30.40 11.72 16.22
N LYS A 87 -31.70 11.63 16.51
CA LYS A 87 -32.51 12.77 17.03
C LYS A 87 -32.36 12.95 18.54
N ASP A 88 -31.77 12.04 19.28
CA ASP A 88 -31.53 12.18 20.72
C ASP A 88 -30.40 13.19 21.01
N LYS A 89 -30.78 14.46 21.11
CA LYS A 89 -29.83 15.55 21.43
C LYS A 89 -29.05 15.32 22.74
N LYS A 90 -29.62 14.55 23.70
CA LYS A 90 -28.93 14.26 24.96
C LYS A 90 -27.80 13.23 24.77
N ALA A 91 -28.04 12.22 23.92
CA ALA A 91 -26.98 11.25 23.56
C ALA A 91 -25.84 11.93 22.79
N THR A 92 -26.19 12.74 21.78
CA THR A 92 -25.23 13.49 20.99
C THR A 92 -24.38 14.44 21.85
N ARG A 93 -25.00 15.19 22.74
CA ARG A 93 -24.26 16.09 23.65
C ARG A 93 -23.33 15.30 24.56
N ALA A 94 -23.82 14.26 25.24
CA ALA A 94 -23.00 13.44 26.13
C ALA A 94 -21.83 12.79 25.40
N HIS A 95 -22.02 12.36 24.15
CA HIS A 95 -20.95 11.80 23.33
C HIS A 95 -19.88 12.86 22.98
N ASN A 96 -20.31 14.06 22.58
CA ASN A 96 -19.37 15.13 22.24
C ASN A 96 -18.59 15.64 23.44
N ASP A 97 -19.26 15.80 24.60
CA ASP A 97 -18.63 16.22 25.85
C ASP A 97 -17.54 15.20 26.27
N LEU A 98 -17.85 13.90 26.20
CA LEU A 98 -16.90 12.85 26.46
C LEU A 98 -15.71 12.85 25.47
N LEU A 99 -15.97 13.07 24.18
CA LEU A 99 -14.89 13.13 23.18
C LEU A 99 -13.96 14.33 23.43
N ASN A 100 -14.51 15.48 23.82
CA ASN A 100 -13.71 16.65 24.16
C ASN A 100 -12.84 16.37 25.40
N GLU A 101 -13.40 15.77 26.46
CA GLU A 101 -12.63 15.38 27.65
C GLU A 101 -11.54 14.35 27.29
N MET A 102 -11.83 13.37 26.45
CA MET A 102 -10.83 12.40 25.98
C MET A 102 -9.70 13.07 25.19
N LEU A 103 -10.00 14.11 24.41
CA LEU A 103 -8.99 14.89 23.68
C LEU A 103 -8.11 15.70 24.64
N GLU A 104 -8.69 16.36 25.62
CA GLU A 104 -7.98 17.12 26.66
C GLU A 104 -7.03 16.21 27.47
N LYS A 105 -7.51 15.01 27.81
CA LYS A 105 -6.72 13.99 28.52
C LYS A 105 -5.75 13.20 27.63
N GLY A 106 -5.73 13.47 26.33
CA GLY A 106 -4.87 12.75 25.37
C GLY A 106 -5.26 11.28 25.13
N ILE A 107 -6.49 10.87 25.52
CA ILE A 107 -6.96 9.49 25.39
C ILE A 107 -7.36 9.23 23.94
N ARG A 108 -6.52 8.47 23.21
CA ARG A 108 -6.75 8.16 21.80
C ARG A 108 -7.68 6.96 21.59
N ARG A 109 -8.41 6.99 20.49
CA ARG A 109 -9.21 5.84 20.05
C ARG A 109 -8.29 4.65 19.71
N ARG A 110 -8.63 3.46 20.17
CA ARG A 110 -7.90 2.20 19.88
C ARG A 110 -7.64 1.99 18.38
N SER A 111 -8.53 2.50 17.50
CA SER A 111 -8.36 2.44 16.05
C SER A 111 -7.14 3.22 15.56
N LEU A 112 -6.81 4.37 16.14
CA LEU A 112 -5.65 5.17 15.74
C LEU A 112 -4.33 4.48 16.08
N ARG A 113 -4.27 3.79 17.21
CA ARG A 113 -3.10 2.98 17.59
C ARG A 113 -2.91 1.81 16.62
N ASN A 114 -3.99 1.10 16.27
CA ASN A 114 -3.92 0.01 15.30
C ASN A 114 -3.50 0.50 13.90
N VAL A 115 -3.98 1.68 13.49
CA VAL A 115 -3.52 2.34 12.25
C VAL A 115 -2.02 2.66 12.34
N GLY A 116 -1.54 3.17 13.48
CA GLY A 116 -0.12 3.44 13.69
C GLY A 116 0.74 2.19 13.55
N TYR A 117 0.34 1.06 14.16
CA TYR A 117 1.02 -0.22 13.97
C TYR A 117 1.01 -0.68 12.52
N GLY A 118 -0.16 -0.61 11.85
CA GLY A 118 -0.28 -0.96 10.44
C GLY A 118 0.66 -0.13 9.56
N MET A 119 0.70 1.19 9.76
CA MET A 119 1.61 2.08 9.01
C MET A 119 3.09 1.74 9.25
N THR A 120 3.47 1.44 10.49
CA THR A 120 4.86 1.07 10.82
C THR A 120 5.25 -0.26 10.16
N VAL A 121 4.36 -1.26 10.20
CA VAL A 121 4.59 -2.56 9.54
C VAL A 121 4.74 -2.39 8.03
N VAL A 122 3.84 -1.65 7.39
CA VAL A 122 3.91 -1.37 5.94
C VAL A 122 5.20 -0.63 5.59
N ALA A 123 5.58 0.39 6.35
CA ALA A 123 6.82 1.12 6.14
C ALA A 123 8.06 0.22 6.24
N THR A 124 8.09 -0.66 7.24
CA THR A 124 9.20 -1.61 7.43
C THR A 124 9.27 -2.62 6.28
N LEU A 125 8.13 -3.17 5.85
CA LEU A 125 8.09 -4.09 4.71
C LEU A 125 8.56 -3.43 3.43
N LEU A 126 8.10 -2.19 3.16
CA LEU A 126 8.57 -1.43 2.00
C LEU A 126 10.08 -1.20 2.03
N LEU A 127 10.65 -0.85 3.18
CA LEU A 127 12.10 -0.67 3.31
C LEU A 127 12.86 -1.97 3.08
N ILE A 128 12.42 -3.10 3.65
CA ILE A 128 13.06 -4.41 3.45
C ILE A 128 13.02 -4.79 1.97
N VAL A 129 11.85 -4.75 1.36
CA VAL A 129 11.64 -5.08 -0.05
C VAL A 129 12.46 -4.15 -0.95
N GLY A 130 12.49 -2.85 -0.64
CA GLY A 130 13.21 -1.87 -1.43
C GLY A 130 14.72 -1.98 -1.34
N THR A 131 15.27 -2.54 -0.25
CA THR A 131 16.72 -2.71 -0.07
C THR A 131 17.22 -4.04 -0.61
N ILE A 132 16.41 -5.09 -0.57
CA ILE A 132 16.79 -6.42 -1.05
C ILE A 132 16.57 -6.54 -2.57
N GLY A 133 15.60 -5.78 -3.11
CA GLY A 133 15.07 -5.96 -4.46
C GLY A 133 14.13 -7.17 -4.57
N ILE A 134 13.19 -7.11 -5.49
CA ILE A 134 12.34 -8.25 -5.83
C ILE A 134 12.65 -8.64 -7.27
N PRO A 135 13.18 -9.84 -7.53
CA PRO A 135 13.24 -10.36 -8.89
C PRO A 135 11.80 -10.62 -9.38
N LEU A 136 11.35 -9.86 -10.38
CA LEU A 136 10.00 -9.97 -10.93
C LEU A 136 9.91 -10.99 -12.06
N GLU A 137 10.96 -11.13 -12.85
CA GLU A 137 11.01 -12.08 -13.94
C GLU A 137 12.44 -12.65 -14.04
N VAL A 138 12.52 -13.95 -14.08
CA VAL A 138 13.72 -14.68 -14.51
C VAL A 138 13.27 -15.55 -15.67
N ALA A 139 13.63 -15.18 -16.86
CA ALA A 139 13.32 -15.94 -18.06
C ALA A 139 14.63 -16.33 -18.76
N SER A 140 14.87 -17.62 -18.87
CA SER A 140 15.88 -18.15 -19.76
C SER A 140 15.19 -18.64 -21.04
N ARG A 141 15.55 -18.10 -22.19
CA ARG A 141 14.98 -18.46 -23.48
C ARG A 141 16.07 -18.71 -24.50
N GLU A 142 15.91 -19.77 -25.27
CA GLU A 142 16.68 -19.95 -26.47
C GLU A 142 16.16 -18.99 -27.55
N ALA A 143 17.04 -18.13 -28.05
CA ALA A 143 16.76 -17.26 -29.19
C ALA A 143 16.96 -18.09 -30.48
N PRO A 144 15.91 -18.35 -31.25
CA PRO A 144 16.03 -19.30 -32.40
C PRO A 144 16.80 -18.74 -33.59
N LEU A 145 17.05 -17.43 -33.59
CA LEU A 145 17.73 -16.77 -34.72
C LEU A 145 18.92 -15.96 -34.19
N SER A 146 20.08 -16.35 -34.57
CA SER A 146 21.26 -15.50 -34.49
C SER A 146 21.14 -14.38 -35.55
N PRO A 147 21.54 -13.14 -35.20
CA PRO A 147 21.71 -12.13 -36.22
C PRO A 147 22.73 -12.64 -37.25
N PRO A 148 22.50 -12.41 -38.56
CA PRO A 148 23.39 -12.91 -39.59
C PRO A 148 24.82 -12.44 -39.35
N SER A 149 25.79 -13.35 -39.49
CA SER A 149 27.21 -13.07 -39.26
C SER A 149 27.80 -11.96 -40.14
N PHE A 150 27.14 -11.64 -41.25
CA PHE A 150 27.58 -10.59 -42.19
C PHE A 150 27.04 -9.18 -41.86
N THR A 151 26.37 -9.00 -40.71
CA THR A 151 25.78 -7.68 -40.35
C THR A 151 26.80 -6.61 -39.97
N GLN A 152 28.10 -6.98 -39.81
CA GLN A 152 29.19 -6.03 -39.54
C GLN A 152 28.91 -5.01 -38.45
N GLY A 153 28.31 -5.46 -37.35
CA GLY A 153 27.98 -4.61 -36.23
C GLY A 153 26.69 -3.79 -36.38
N ALA A 154 25.93 -3.93 -37.47
CA ALA A 154 24.66 -3.22 -37.63
C ALA A 154 23.62 -3.70 -36.63
N VAL A 155 22.83 -2.76 -36.08
CA VAL A 155 21.78 -3.00 -35.10
C VAL A 155 20.41 -3.14 -35.77
N PHE A 156 19.60 -4.09 -35.29
CA PHE A 156 18.23 -4.31 -35.67
C PHE A 156 17.34 -4.25 -34.46
N PHE A 157 16.33 -3.37 -34.47
CA PHE A 157 15.42 -3.17 -33.37
C PHE A 157 14.20 -4.07 -33.47
N GLY A 158 13.74 -4.55 -32.30
CA GLY A 158 12.46 -5.22 -32.19
C GLY A 158 11.28 -4.28 -32.49
N PRO A 159 10.12 -4.85 -32.94
CA PRO A 159 8.94 -4.06 -33.24
C PRO A 159 8.22 -3.54 -31.98
N GLU A 160 8.36 -4.23 -30.86
CA GLU A 160 7.66 -3.93 -29.62
C GLU A 160 8.53 -3.10 -28.68
N PRO A 161 7.97 -2.03 -28.09
CA PRO A 161 8.68 -1.25 -27.09
C PRO A 161 8.81 -2.02 -25.78
N LEU A 162 9.86 -1.69 -25.04
CA LEU A 162 10.02 -2.13 -23.66
C LEU A 162 8.95 -1.47 -22.79
N ARG A 163 8.46 -2.22 -21.78
CA ARG A 163 7.46 -1.69 -20.84
C ARG A 163 8.05 -0.56 -20.01
N GLU A 164 7.34 0.53 -19.97
CA GLU A 164 7.70 1.67 -19.12
C GLU A 164 7.53 1.35 -17.64
N ASN A 165 8.33 2.01 -16.81
CA ASN A 165 8.09 2.01 -15.37
C ASN A 165 6.94 2.98 -15.04
N PRO A 166 5.77 2.51 -14.58
CA PRO A 166 4.60 3.37 -14.34
C PRO A 166 4.78 4.31 -13.15
N VAL A 167 5.72 4.04 -12.25
CA VAL A 167 5.92 4.77 -10.99
C VAL A 167 7.40 5.07 -10.70
N PRO A 168 8.15 5.69 -11.62
CA PRO A 168 9.60 5.81 -11.51
C PRO A 168 10.09 6.66 -10.33
N LEU A 169 9.21 7.48 -9.73
CA LEU A 169 9.52 8.21 -8.51
C LEU A 169 9.49 7.34 -7.25
N LEU A 170 8.72 6.24 -7.28
CA LEU A 170 8.49 5.37 -6.13
C LEU A 170 9.29 4.08 -6.21
N ALA A 171 9.38 3.53 -7.42
CA ALA A 171 10.08 2.27 -7.69
C ALA A 171 11.05 2.44 -8.87
N SER A 172 12.18 1.79 -8.77
CA SER A 172 13.18 1.62 -9.84
C SER A 172 13.09 0.20 -10.35
N ALA A 173 13.06 0.04 -11.66
CA ALA A 173 13.17 -1.26 -12.31
C ALA A 173 14.51 -1.35 -13.04
N GLU A 174 15.27 -2.39 -12.78
CA GLU A 174 16.54 -2.67 -13.44
C GLU A 174 16.41 -3.95 -14.25
N ILE A 175 16.75 -3.88 -15.53
CA ILE A 175 16.77 -5.02 -16.44
C ILE A 175 18.21 -5.47 -16.60
N ASN A 176 18.48 -6.72 -16.29
CA ASN A 176 19.75 -7.38 -16.51
C ASN A 176 19.59 -8.45 -17.56
N VAL A 177 20.36 -8.34 -18.64
CA VAL A 177 20.36 -9.26 -19.77
C VAL A 177 21.73 -9.89 -19.89
N ARG A 178 21.80 -11.23 -19.97
CA ARG A 178 23.01 -12.00 -20.22
C ARG A 178 22.76 -12.97 -21.36
N TRP A 179 23.82 -13.28 -22.10
CA TRP A 179 23.76 -14.24 -23.20
C TRP A 179 25.07 -14.99 -23.29
N ASP A 180 25.09 -16.12 -23.99
CA ASP A 180 26.19 -17.08 -24.04
C ASP A 180 27.11 -16.89 -25.25
N ARG A 181 26.99 -15.73 -25.98
CA ARG A 181 27.80 -15.46 -27.18
C ARG A 181 28.49 -14.12 -27.11
N ASP A 182 29.78 -14.10 -27.39
CA ASP A 182 30.62 -12.89 -27.39
C ASP A 182 30.58 -12.10 -28.71
N ASP A 183 30.09 -12.71 -29.80
CA ASP A 183 29.93 -12.07 -31.10
C ASP A 183 28.57 -11.37 -31.29
N VAL A 184 27.67 -11.47 -30.28
CA VAL A 184 26.36 -10.81 -30.24
C VAL A 184 26.43 -9.69 -29.23
N PHE A 185 25.82 -8.56 -29.57
CA PHE A 185 25.66 -7.42 -28.68
C PHE A 185 24.22 -6.95 -28.66
N PHE A 186 23.82 -6.31 -27.55
CA PHE A 186 22.51 -5.71 -27.35
C PHE A 186 22.65 -4.23 -27.08
N VAL A 187 21.65 -3.47 -27.53
CA VAL A 187 21.57 -2.05 -27.26
C VAL A 187 20.15 -1.68 -26.79
N ILE A 188 20.05 -0.60 -26.02
CA ILE A 188 18.77 0.04 -25.72
C ILE A 188 18.80 1.44 -26.28
N ALA A 189 17.76 1.78 -27.02
CA ALA A 189 17.58 3.08 -27.64
C ALA A 189 16.20 3.62 -27.40
N ASP A 190 16.04 4.94 -27.50
CA ASP A 190 14.75 5.60 -27.54
C ASP A 190 14.08 5.48 -28.92
N GLU A 191 12.86 5.98 -29.00
CA GLU A 191 12.05 5.94 -30.22
C GLU A 191 12.71 6.74 -31.37
N GLU A 192 13.37 7.85 -31.07
CA GLU A 192 14.01 8.71 -32.04
C GLU A 192 15.18 7.98 -32.71
N LYS A 193 16.06 7.36 -31.92
CA LYS A 193 17.19 6.60 -32.43
C LYS A 193 16.77 5.36 -33.20
N LYS A 194 15.71 4.66 -32.73
CA LYS A 194 15.14 3.55 -33.48
C LYS A 194 14.62 4.02 -34.84
N ALA A 195 13.86 5.12 -34.88
CA ALA A 195 13.32 5.66 -36.13
C ALA A 195 14.42 6.08 -37.11
N GLU A 196 15.50 6.69 -36.60
CA GLU A 196 16.69 6.99 -37.39
C GLU A 196 17.23 5.73 -38.04
N CYS A 197 17.50 4.69 -37.24
CA CYS A 197 18.02 3.44 -37.73
C CYS A 197 17.08 2.72 -38.70
N ASP A 198 15.79 2.74 -38.47
CA ASP A 198 14.82 2.10 -39.36
C ASP A 198 14.64 2.87 -40.70
N SER A 199 15.01 4.14 -40.74
CA SER A 199 15.02 4.92 -41.99
C SER A 199 16.14 4.53 -42.95
N ILE A 200 17.22 3.92 -42.45
CA ILE A 200 18.36 3.44 -43.24
C ILE A 200 18.07 2.02 -43.72
N LEU A 201 18.20 1.76 -45.01
CA LEU A 201 18.02 0.41 -45.53
C LEU A 201 18.98 -0.58 -44.87
N PRO A 202 18.56 -1.82 -44.56
CA PRO A 202 19.40 -2.81 -43.90
C PRO A 202 20.76 -3.04 -44.58
N ILE A 203 20.76 -3.07 -45.89
CA ILE A 203 22.00 -3.26 -46.67
C ILE A 203 22.94 -2.05 -46.51
N ASP A 204 22.42 -0.85 -46.46
CA ASP A 204 23.21 0.38 -46.29
C ASP A 204 23.80 0.47 -44.88
N ARG A 205 23.06 0.05 -43.85
CA ARG A 205 23.58 -0.06 -42.47
C ARG A 205 24.75 -1.02 -42.41
N MET A 206 24.64 -2.17 -43.04
CA MET A 206 25.70 -3.19 -43.05
C MET A 206 26.95 -2.73 -43.81
N LEU A 207 26.81 -2.13 -44.98
CA LEU A 207 27.91 -1.74 -45.86
C LEU A 207 28.55 -0.39 -45.53
N SER A 208 27.83 0.46 -44.76
CA SER A 208 28.32 1.78 -44.40
C SER A 208 29.58 1.70 -43.54
N THR A 209 30.54 2.56 -43.80
CA THR A 209 31.67 2.86 -42.91
C THR A 209 31.31 3.79 -41.76
N ASN A 210 30.13 4.39 -41.80
CA ASN A 210 29.63 5.24 -40.74
C ASN A 210 29.22 4.38 -39.51
N GLN A 211 29.49 4.88 -38.33
CA GLN A 211 29.18 4.21 -37.06
C GLN A 211 27.68 4.32 -36.65
N THR A 212 26.92 5.13 -37.39
CA THR A 212 25.46 5.30 -37.11
C THR A 212 24.75 3.95 -37.21
N CYS A 213 23.98 3.61 -36.15
CA CYS A 213 23.28 2.35 -36.02
C CYS A 213 24.17 1.09 -36.02
N LYS A 214 25.37 1.23 -35.51
CA LYS A 214 26.33 0.14 -35.27
C LYS A 214 26.66 0.00 -33.79
N ALA A 215 27.39 -1.04 -33.43
CA ALA A 215 27.80 -1.35 -32.05
C ALA A 215 28.52 -0.20 -31.33
N GLU A 216 29.25 0.64 -32.10
CA GLU A 216 30.04 1.76 -31.57
C GLU A 216 29.30 3.10 -31.58
N ASP A 217 28.02 3.09 -31.92
CA ASP A 217 27.19 4.31 -31.92
C ASP A 217 26.98 4.82 -30.50
N SER A 218 27.37 6.08 -30.25
CA SER A 218 27.30 6.73 -28.93
C SER A 218 25.92 7.16 -28.50
N ASP A 219 24.92 7.12 -29.40
CA ASP A 219 23.60 7.66 -29.18
C ASP A 219 22.64 6.64 -28.54
N TYR A 220 23.10 5.43 -28.27
CA TYR A 220 22.35 4.46 -27.51
C TYR A 220 22.34 4.80 -26.02
N LYS A 221 21.26 4.45 -25.34
CA LYS A 221 21.15 4.61 -23.88
C LYS A 221 22.12 3.68 -23.14
N VAL A 222 22.20 2.43 -23.60
CA VAL A 222 23.10 1.41 -23.05
C VAL A 222 23.53 0.45 -24.16
N VAL A 223 24.76 -0.01 -24.10
CA VAL A 223 25.34 -1.02 -24.99
C VAL A 223 25.92 -2.16 -24.16
N GLY A 224 25.47 -3.37 -24.37
CA GLY A 224 26.05 -4.60 -23.87
C GLY A 224 26.93 -5.22 -24.97
N GLN A 225 28.23 -5.11 -24.82
CA GLN A 225 29.20 -5.45 -25.91
C GLN A 225 29.39 -6.95 -26.09
N ASN A 226 29.20 -7.76 -25.03
CA ASN A 226 29.40 -9.22 -25.10
C ASN A 226 28.57 -9.93 -24.01
N GLY A 227 28.39 -11.24 -24.17
CA GLY A 227 27.59 -12.05 -23.26
C GLY A 227 28.15 -12.14 -21.84
N THR A 228 29.48 -12.11 -21.69
CA THR A 228 30.14 -12.19 -20.38
C THR A 228 29.87 -10.92 -19.54
N ALA A 229 29.94 -9.75 -20.15
CA ALA A 229 29.63 -8.47 -19.46
C ALA A 229 28.14 -8.28 -19.27
N GLY A 230 27.33 -8.75 -20.22
CA GLY A 230 25.90 -8.55 -20.23
C GLY A 230 25.48 -7.10 -20.50
N LEU A 231 24.21 -6.81 -20.28
CA LEU A 231 23.62 -5.48 -20.36
C LEU A 231 22.79 -5.24 -19.10
N THR A 232 23.07 -4.14 -18.40
CA THR A 232 22.29 -3.68 -17.26
C THR A 232 21.71 -2.30 -17.57
N TRP A 233 20.41 -2.14 -17.39
CA TRP A 233 19.72 -0.89 -17.67
C TRP A 233 18.64 -0.60 -16.66
N THR A 234 18.68 0.60 -16.07
CA THR A 234 17.59 1.13 -15.23
C THR A 234 16.52 1.72 -16.13
N VAL A 235 15.29 1.22 -16.02
CA VAL A 235 14.17 1.62 -16.86
C VAL A 235 13.83 3.09 -16.62
N GLU A 236 14.09 3.91 -17.61
CA GLU A 236 13.80 5.34 -17.63
C GLU A 236 12.35 5.60 -18.09
N ARG A 237 11.94 6.87 -18.03
CA ARG A 237 10.67 7.33 -18.62
C ARG A 237 10.82 7.40 -20.13
N GLY A 238 9.73 7.11 -20.83
CA GLY A 238 9.68 7.19 -22.29
C GLY A 238 9.63 5.81 -22.94
N VAL A 239 9.51 5.81 -24.25
CA VAL A 239 9.42 4.61 -25.07
C VAL A 239 10.83 4.19 -25.46
N HIS A 240 11.22 2.97 -25.12
CA HIS A 240 12.54 2.41 -25.41
C HIS A 240 12.39 1.09 -26.15
N TYR A 241 13.41 0.77 -26.93
CA TYR A 241 13.47 -0.45 -27.75
C TYR A 241 14.77 -1.17 -27.52
N ILE A 242 14.72 -2.50 -27.57
CA ILE A 242 15.90 -3.34 -27.57
C ILE A 242 16.32 -3.60 -29.00
N GLY A 243 17.60 -3.40 -29.27
CA GLY A 243 18.24 -3.74 -30.52
C GLY A 243 19.26 -4.84 -30.33
N ILE A 244 19.48 -5.64 -31.36
CA ILE A 244 20.46 -6.72 -31.41
C ILE A 244 21.33 -6.57 -32.67
N GLY A 245 22.58 -6.89 -32.52
CA GLY A 245 23.52 -6.97 -33.67
C GLY A 245 24.58 -8.02 -33.46
N SER A 246 25.35 -8.31 -34.53
CA SER A 246 26.49 -9.22 -34.48
C SER A 246 27.75 -8.49 -34.91
N LEU A 247 28.87 -8.76 -34.22
CA LEU A 247 30.20 -8.24 -34.53
C LEU A 247 30.89 -8.95 -35.69
N GLY A 248 30.30 -10.03 -36.17
CA GLY A 248 30.53 -10.40 -37.59
C GLY A 248 31.46 -11.57 -37.91
N GLU A 249 32.08 -12.30 -37.00
CA GLU A 249 33.05 -13.29 -37.47
C GLU A 249 32.83 -14.77 -37.08
N SER A 250 31.96 -15.09 -36.12
CA SER A 250 32.12 -16.38 -35.44
C SER A 250 31.08 -17.45 -35.67
N ASN A 251 29.99 -17.22 -36.41
CA ASN A 251 29.01 -18.30 -36.59
C ASN A 251 28.44 -18.45 -38.00
N PRO A 252 29.09 -19.23 -38.86
CA PRO A 252 28.58 -19.52 -40.20
C PRO A 252 27.30 -20.41 -40.18
N ASN A 253 26.98 -21.07 -39.08
CA ASN A 253 25.92 -22.08 -39.01
C ASN A 253 24.56 -21.52 -38.46
N GLY A 254 24.53 -20.26 -38.08
CA GLY A 254 23.26 -19.65 -37.58
C GLY A 254 22.73 -20.28 -36.31
N GLU A 255 23.61 -20.81 -35.45
CA GLU A 255 23.22 -21.37 -34.15
C GLU A 255 22.53 -20.33 -33.28
N GLY A 256 21.47 -20.73 -32.63
CA GLY A 256 20.80 -19.92 -31.63
C GLY A 256 21.70 -19.58 -30.45
N PHE A 257 21.25 -18.75 -29.56
CA PHE A 257 21.95 -18.42 -28.33
C PHE A 257 20.96 -18.40 -27.18
N THR A 258 21.48 -18.63 -25.97
CA THR A 258 20.64 -18.55 -24.74
C THR A 258 20.67 -17.13 -24.23
N LEU A 259 19.47 -16.62 -23.92
CA LEU A 259 19.23 -15.28 -23.40
C LEU A 259 18.63 -15.40 -22.00
N ASP A 260 19.35 -14.94 -21.00
CA ASP A 260 18.90 -14.84 -19.62
C ASP A 260 18.51 -13.40 -19.31
N VAL A 261 17.22 -13.20 -19.01
CA VAL A 261 16.67 -11.88 -18.66
C VAL A 261 16.17 -11.91 -17.24
N SER A 262 16.67 -11.02 -16.41
CA SER A 262 16.16 -10.78 -15.07
C SER A 262 15.74 -9.33 -14.91
N VAL A 263 14.64 -9.12 -14.21
CA VAL A 263 14.13 -7.79 -13.86
C VAL A 263 14.12 -7.68 -12.36
N GLU A 264 14.79 -6.68 -11.83
CA GLU A 264 14.84 -6.39 -10.41
C GLU A 264 14.09 -5.11 -10.10
N LEU A 265 13.12 -5.18 -9.18
CA LEU A 265 12.37 -4.03 -8.70
C LEU A 265 12.90 -3.60 -7.34
N SER A 266 13.32 -2.36 -7.23
CA SER A 266 13.76 -1.73 -5.97
C SER A 266 12.97 -0.44 -5.70
N LEU A 267 13.16 0.15 -4.50
CA LEU A 267 12.60 1.48 -4.22
C LEU A 267 13.44 2.57 -4.87
N ALA A 268 12.77 3.51 -5.52
CA ALA A 268 13.39 4.79 -5.89
C ALA A 268 13.43 5.75 -4.68
N ALA A 269 14.15 6.86 -4.82
CA ALA A 269 14.31 7.86 -3.75
C ALA A 269 12.98 8.31 -3.11
N GLY A 270 11.95 8.55 -3.91
CA GLY A 270 10.61 8.91 -3.43
C GLY A 270 9.95 7.80 -2.61
N GLY A 271 10.18 6.55 -2.96
CA GLY A 271 9.69 5.39 -2.21
C GLY A 271 10.30 5.31 -0.80
N TYR A 272 11.61 5.56 -0.68
CA TYR A 272 12.27 5.64 0.63
C TYR A 272 11.74 6.79 1.48
N VAL A 273 11.52 7.98 0.89
CA VAL A 273 10.96 9.14 1.62
C VAL A 273 9.56 8.81 2.15
N ILE A 274 8.70 8.22 1.33
CA ILE A 274 7.34 7.85 1.75
C ILE A 274 7.39 6.80 2.86
N SER A 275 8.22 5.77 2.71
CA SER A 275 8.38 4.73 3.74
C SER A 275 8.86 5.32 5.07
N PHE A 276 9.81 6.24 5.03
CA PHE A 276 10.28 6.95 6.22
C PHE A 276 9.18 7.78 6.89
N VAL A 277 8.43 8.57 6.11
CA VAL A 277 7.31 9.38 6.62
C VAL A 277 6.24 8.50 7.26
N LEU A 278 5.85 7.41 6.59
CA LEU A 278 4.88 6.44 7.12
C LEU A 278 5.36 5.83 8.44
N GLY A 279 6.64 5.46 8.53
CA GLY A 279 7.24 4.93 9.74
C GLY A 279 7.21 5.92 10.90
N VAL A 280 7.64 7.16 10.68
CA VAL A 280 7.64 8.22 11.69
C VAL A 280 6.23 8.55 12.17
N VAL A 281 5.27 8.69 11.25
CA VAL A 281 3.87 8.94 11.60
C VAL A 281 3.29 7.75 12.36
N GLY A 282 3.54 6.52 11.90
CA GLY A 282 3.10 5.30 12.57
C GLY A 282 3.62 5.22 14.01
N ILE A 283 4.92 5.43 14.24
CA ILE A 283 5.53 5.44 15.57
C ILE A 283 4.93 6.53 16.45
N ARG A 284 4.71 7.74 15.91
CA ARG A 284 4.07 8.83 16.66
C ARG A 284 2.62 8.50 17.05
N LEU A 285 1.89 7.80 16.19
CA LEU A 285 0.53 7.34 16.50
C LEU A 285 0.52 6.27 17.59
N VAL A 286 1.56 5.45 17.68
CA VAL A 286 1.69 4.40 18.72
C VAL A 286 2.18 4.99 20.05
N LYS A 287 3.21 5.86 20.05
CA LYS A 287 3.88 6.37 21.27
C LYS A 287 3.09 7.43 22.04
N LYS A 288 2.06 8.04 21.47
CA LYS A 288 1.29 9.12 22.13
C LYS A 288 0.12 8.58 22.99
N ASP A 289 0.24 7.38 23.53
CA ASP A 289 -0.68 6.85 24.56
C ASP A 289 -0.04 6.88 25.95
#